data_372a706daa5576e32678858090a88107
#
_entry.id   372a706daa5576e32678858090a88107
#
_cell.length_a   1.000
_cell.length_b   1.000
_cell.length_c   1.000
_cell.angle_alpha   90.00
_cell.angle_beta   90.00
_cell.angle_gamma   90.00
#
_symmetry.space_group_name_H-M   'P 1'
#
loop_
_entity.id
_entity.type
_entity.pdbx_description
1 polymer ?
#
loop_
_entity_poly.entity_id
_entity_poly.type
_entity_poly.pdbx_seq_one_letter_code
_entity_poly.pdbx_strand_id
1 'polypeptide(L)'
;MVCGDPAQYNPGAGMFWGFQFGDLQVLKSAAGNSSPIGPGNFQLLDFGSGGNAVREEMAGGGKVCRNVGDNVATEPGNKVGPASQGLNTRFGIYDGPVSASDYPPDLVTTSSNPPITDDGTGPKYQGQTITSNNGTLTAGGNPILDYNDWRTSVAACVAGGSDCQGNGVFERRMLKIVVGNCAGKNNGSTSIPVLGFGCYFVVQPMNGGGGEAEIFGQFVKECEGDNVAGPSPSTDSGPQIIQLYKTYLNGSGTPSTDS
;
A
#
# COMPACT_ATOMS: atom_id res chain seq x y z
N MET A 1 -6.96 -0.10 -4.57
CA MET A 1 -7.77 1.01 -4.04
C MET A 1 -8.29 0.64 -2.67
N VAL A 2 -8.42 1.61 -1.78
CA VAL A 2 -9.08 1.46 -0.48
C VAL A 2 -10.30 2.36 -0.39
N CYS A 3 -11.27 1.96 0.43
CA CYS A 3 -12.48 2.72 0.66
C CYS A 3 -12.29 3.70 1.82
N GLY A 4 -12.38 4.97 1.54
CA GLY A 4 -12.32 6.05 2.51
C GLY A 4 -13.70 6.63 2.85
N ASP A 5 -13.78 7.32 3.97
CA ASP A 5 -14.96 8.07 4.40
C ASP A 5 -14.72 9.58 4.18
N PRO A 6 -15.45 10.22 3.24
CA PRO A 6 -15.30 11.65 2.98
C PRO A 6 -15.57 12.53 4.22
N ALA A 7 -16.39 12.06 5.16
CA ALA A 7 -16.70 12.81 6.38
C ALA A 7 -15.54 12.81 7.39
N GLN A 8 -14.56 11.91 7.21
CA GLN A 8 -13.41 11.76 8.11
C GLN A 8 -12.12 12.30 7.47
N TYR A 9 -12.21 13.42 6.77
CA TYR A 9 -11.05 14.11 6.24
C TYR A 9 -10.66 15.28 7.13
N ASN A 10 -9.59 15.12 7.91
CA ASN A 10 -9.04 16.16 8.78
C ASN A 10 -7.51 16.11 8.79
N PRO A 11 -6.85 16.68 7.78
CA PRO A 11 -5.40 16.63 7.65
C PRO A 11 -4.65 17.31 8.80
N GLY A 12 -5.27 18.33 9.43
CA GLY A 12 -4.71 18.99 10.62
C GLY A 12 -4.58 18.07 11.82
N ALA A 13 -5.46 17.05 11.92
CA ALA A 13 -5.39 16.01 12.94
C ALA A 13 -4.66 14.73 12.45
N GLY A 14 -4.08 14.75 11.26
CA GLY A 14 -3.41 13.57 10.68
C GLY A 14 -4.35 12.50 10.17
N MET A 15 -5.63 12.84 9.97
CA MET A 15 -6.65 11.89 9.51
C MET A 15 -7.03 12.16 8.04
N PHE A 16 -6.96 11.11 7.22
CA PHE A 16 -7.23 11.16 5.78
C PHE A 16 -8.28 10.12 5.43
N TRP A 17 -9.51 10.57 5.22
CA TRP A 17 -10.67 9.73 4.87
C TRP A 17 -10.87 8.52 5.81
N GLY A 18 -10.62 8.71 7.13
CA GLY A 18 -10.74 7.66 8.13
C GLY A 18 -9.45 6.88 8.40
N PHE A 19 -8.37 7.17 7.67
CA PHE A 19 -7.05 6.57 7.91
C PHE A 19 -6.16 7.55 8.67
N GLN A 20 -5.53 7.07 9.74
CA GLN A 20 -4.57 7.83 10.51
C GLN A 20 -3.14 7.41 10.15
N PHE A 21 -2.25 8.39 9.98
CA PHE A 21 -0.86 8.08 9.66
C PHE A 21 -0.15 7.36 10.80
N GLY A 22 0.61 6.33 10.42
CA GLY A 22 1.40 5.52 11.33
C GLY A 22 0.65 4.39 12.01
N ASP A 23 -0.70 4.39 11.99
CA ASP A 23 -1.46 3.28 12.53
C ASP A 23 -1.40 2.06 11.62
N LEU A 24 -1.37 0.88 12.24
CA LEU A 24 -1.51 -0.36 11.49
C LEU A 24 -2.93 -0.46 10.94
N GLN A 25 -3.03 -0.54 9.65
CA GLN A 25 -4.28 -0.76 8.93
C GLN A 25 -4.29 -2.14 8.31
N VAL A 26 -5.40 -2.84 8.48
CA VAL A 26 -5.63 -4.10 7.79
C VAL A 26 -6.59 -3.83 6.64
N LEU A 27 -6.10 -3.96 5.43
CA LEU A 27 -6.93 -3.86 4.25
C LEU A 27 -7.52 -5.24 3.97
N LYS A 28 -8.83 -5.38 4.12
CA LYS A 28 -9.56 -6.63 3.87
C LYS A 28 -10.37 -6.54 2.60
N SER A 29 -10.38 -7.61 1.82
CA SER A 29 -11.34 -7.71 0.72
C SER A 29 -12.75 -7.80 1.29
N ALA A 30 -13.73 -7.16 0.61
CA ALA A 30 -15.12 -7.33 0.99
C ALA A 30 -15.59 -8.78 0.74
N ALA A 31 -16.32 -9.34 1.69
CA ALA A 31 -16.81 -10.70 1.60
C ALA A 31 -17.93 -10.81 0.55
N GLY A 32 -17.73 -11.68 -0.46
CA GLY A 32 -18.75 -12.00 -1.47
C GLY A 32 -19.07 -10.88 -2.47
N ASN A 33 -19.55 -11.26 -3.66
CA ASN A 33 -19.73 -10.33 -4.79
C ASN A 33 -20.89 -9.32 -4.64
N SER A 34 -21.75 -9.47 -3.66
CA SER A 34 -22.91 -8.58 -3.46
C SER A 34 -22.89 -7.89 -2.09
N SER A 35 -21.81 -8.08 -1.33
CA SER A 35 -21.67 -7.45 -0.01
C SER A 35 -21.39 -5.95 -0.17
N PRO A 36 -21.96 -5.09 0.69
CA PRO A 36 -21.59 -3.69 0.73
C PRO A 36 -20.10 -3.53 1.01
N ILE A 37 -19.47 -2.58 0.31
CA ILE A 37 -18.09 -2.19 0.59
C ILE A 37 -18.10 -0.92 1.43
N GLY A 38 -17.25 -0.88 2.43
CA GLY A 38 -17.18 0.22 3.39
C GLY A 38 -15.75 0.67 3.67
N PRO A 39 -15.57 1.67 4.54
CA PRO A 39 -14.27 2.14 4.96
C PRO A 39 -13.40 0.98 5.47
N GLY A 40 -12.13 0.98 5.06
CA GLY A 40 -11.18 -0.11 5.40
C GLY A 40 -11.19 -1.30 4.45
N ASN A 41 -12.22 -1.50 3.62
CA ASN A 41 -12.16 -2.50 2.58
C ASN A 41 -11.21 -2.07 1.45
N PHE A 42 -10.50 -3.02 0.88
CA PHE A 42 -9.80 -2.78 -0.38
C PHE A 42 -10.53 -3.42 -1.56
N GLN A 43 -10.37 -2.79 -2.71
CA GLN A 43 -10.84 -3.29 -3.98
C GLN A 43 -9.69 -3.29 -4.98
N LEU A 44 -9.57 -4.36 -5.75
CA LEU A 44 -8.67 -4.36 -6.89
C LEU A 44 -9.26 -3.48 -7.98
N LEU A 45 -8.42 -2.70 -8.63
CA LEU A 45 -8.82 -1.91 -9.78
C LEU A 45 -8.80 -2.77 -11.04
N ASP A 46 -9.75 -2.49 -11.95
CA ASP A 46 -9.75 -3.10 -13.28
C ASP A 46 -8.77 -2.35 -14.19
N PHE A 47 -7.64 -2.97 -14.48
CA PHE A 47 -6.60 -2.50 -15.40
C PHE A 47 -6.55 -3.28 -16.70
N GLY A 48 -7.60 -4.03 -17.05
CA GLY A 48 -7.64 -4.81 -18.28
C GLY A 48 -8.01 -6.26 -18.07
N SER A 49 -8.70 -6.54 -16.98
CA SER A 49 -9.34 -7.78 -16.57
C SER A 49 -8.46 -9.05 -16.44
N GLY A 50 -8.78 -9.81 -15.43
CA GLY A 50 -8.23 -11.15 -15.19
C GLY A 50 -7.08 -11.22 -14.18
N GLY A 51 -6.81 -12.44 -13.72
CA GLY A 51 -5.81 -12.70 -12.69
C GLY A 51 -4.39 -12.31 -13.07
N ASN A 52 -4.02 -12.34 -14.34
CA ASN A 52 -2.69 -11.93 -14.80
C ASN A 52 -2.50 -10.42 -14.64
N ALA A 53 -3.48 -9.61 -15.06
CA ALA A 53 -3.42 -8.17 -14.88
C ALA A 53 -3.28 -7.80 -13.40
N VAL A 54 -4.12 -8.39 -12.52
CA VAL A 54 -4.02 -8.19 -11.07
C VAL A 54 -2.64 -8.53 -10.53
N ARG A 55 -2.06 -9.66 -10.95
CA ARG A 55 -0.72 -10.08 -10.51
C ARG A 55 0.34 -9.07 -10.93
N GLU A 56 0.35 -8.66 -12.19
CA GLU A 56 1.32 -7.72 -12.73
C GLU A 56 1.22 -6.34 -12.08
N GLU A 57 0.00 -5.84 -11.87
CA GLU A 57 -0.25 -4.57 -11.20
C GLU A 57 0.16 -4.59 -9.71
N MET A 58 -0.12 -5.68 -9.02
CA MET A 58 0.32 -5.85 -7.63
C MET A 58 1.84 -5.99 -7.53
N ALA A 59 2.47 -6.59 -8.52
CA ALA A 59 3.93 -6.71 -8.59
C ALA A 59 4.60 -5.41 -9.01
N GLY A 60 4.17 -4.79 -10.11
CA GLY A 60 4.86 -3.66 -10.75
C GLY A 60 4.25 -2.29 -10.49
N GLY A 61 3.01 -2.25 -9.99
CA GLY A 61 2.21 -1.03 -9.90
C GLY A 61 1.45 -0.70 -11.18
N GLY A 62 0.38 0.08 -11.03
CA GLY A 62 -0.49 0.49 -12.13
C GLY A 62 0.21 1.46 -13.08
N LYS A 63 -0.01 1.26 -14.37
CA LYS A 63 0.53 2.13 -15.44
C LYS A 63 -0.42 3.24 -15.86
N VAL A 64 -1.58 3.34 -15.20
CA VAL A 64 -2.64 4.29 -15.56
C VAL A 64 -2.70 5.41 -14.54
N CYS A 65 -2.50 6.64 -15.01
CA CYS A 65 -2.68 7.83 -14.19
C CYS A 65 -4.18 8.05 -13.90
N ARG A 66 -4.50 8.51 -12.71
CA ARG A 66 -5.85 8.89 -12.26
C ARG A 66 -5.79 10.24 -11.58
N ASN A 67 -6.90 10.97 -11.65
CA ASN A 67 -7.06 12.26 -10.98
C ASN A 67 -8.13 12.15 -9.88
N VAL A 68 -8.07 13.06 -8.93
CA VAL A 68 -9.15 13.25 -7.95
C VAL A 68 -10.43 13.63 -8.72
N GLY A 69 -11.53 12.97 -8.37
CA GLY A 69 -12.81 13.12 -9.07
C GLY A 69 -13.03 12.18 -10.25
N ASP A 70 -11.99 11.50 -10.75
CA ASP A 70 -12.18 10.43 -11.73
C ASP A 70 -13.01 9.29 -11.13
N ASN A 71 -13.62 8.50 -12.01
CA ASN A 71 -14.20 7.22 -11.61
C ASN A 71 -13.26 6.08 -11.98
N VAL A 72 -13.07 5.15 -11.05
CA VAL A 72 -12.28 3.93 -11.26
C VAL A 72 -13.18 2.71 -11.22
N ALA A 73 -12.99 1.79 -12.15
CA ALA A 73 -13.69 0.50 -12.15
C ALA A 73 -12.98 -0.49 -11.23
N THR A 74 -13.74 -1.33 -10.54
CA THR A 74 -13.21 -2.42 -9.71
C THR A 74 -13.19 -3.73 -10.47
N GLU A 75 -12.13 -4.51 -10.26
CA GLU A 75 -11.99 -5.88 -10.80
C GLU A 75 -12.91 -6.83 -10.03
N PRO A 76 -13.83 -7.53 -10.70
CA PRO A 76 -14.73 -8.45 -10.05
C PRO A 76 -14.07 -9.80 -9.71
N GLY A 77 -14.62 -10.45 -8.71
CA GLY A 77 -14.27 -11.81 -8.31
C GLY A 77 -13.09 -11.90 -7.35
N ASN A 78 -12.92 -13.10 -6.80
CA ASN A 78 -11.84 -13.39 -5.86
C ASN A 78 -10.52 -13.57 -6.61
N LYS A 79 -9.59 -12.64 -6.46
CA LYS A 79 -8.25 -12.64 -7.07
C LYS A 79 -7.15 -12.73 -6.00
N VAL A 80 -7.44 -13.32 -4.84
CA VAL A 80 -6.48 -13.42 -3.71
C VAL A 80 -5.16 -14.05 -4.15
N GLY A 81 -5.19 -15.19 -4.86
CA GLY A 81 -3.99 -15.85 -5.35
C GLY A 81 -3.13 -14.96 -6.26
N PRO A 82 -3.65 -14.44 -7.37
CA PRO A 82 -2.91 -13.50 -8.21
C PRO A 82 -2.42 -12.26 -7.47
N ALA A 83 -3.22 -11.69 -6.56
CA ALA A 83 -2.84 -10.52 -5.79
C ALA A 83 -1.66 -10.82 -4.85
N SER A 84 -1.69 -11.94 -4.12
CA SER A 84 -0.60 -12.35 -3.24
C SER A 84 0.68 -12.66 -4.02
N GLN A 85 0.57 -13.35 -5.16
CA GLN A 85 1.71 -13.63 -6.03
C GLN A 85 2.41 -12.34 -6.49
N GLY A 86 1.65 -11.34 -6.87
CA GLY A 86 2.19 -10.04 -7.27
C GLY A 86 2.77 -9.26 -6.08
N LEU A 87 2.01 -9.09 -5.00
CA LEU A 87 2.44 -8.32 -3.85
C LEU A 87 3.71 -8.90 -3.20
N ASN A 88 3.78 -10.23 -3.09
CA ASN A 88 4.85 -10.91 -2.39
C ASN A 88 6.21 -10.84 -3.11
N THR A 89 6.24 -10.48 -4.41
CA THR A 89 7.50 -10.19 -5.11
C THR A 89 8.30 -9.09 -4.41
N ARG A 90 7.62 -8.15 -3.74
CA ARG A 90 8.21 -7.04 -2.98
C ARG A 90 9.03 -7.52 -1.78
N PHE A 91 8.74 -8.74 -1.32
CA PHE A 91 9.45 -9.43 -0.23
C PHE A 91 10.41 -10.51 -0.73
N GLY A 92 10.63 -10.60 -2.05
CA GLY A 92 11.49 -11.63 -2.63
C GLY A 92 10.86 -13.03 -2.68
N ILE A 93 9.53 -13.12 -2.56
CA ILE A 93 8.76 -14.36 -2.64
C ILE A 93 8.12 -14.43 -4.02
N TYR A 94 8.47 -15.48 -4.79
CA TYR A 94 8.10 -15.64 -6.18
C TYR A 94 7.30 -16.93 -6.37
N ASP A 95 5.98 -16.82 -6.25
CA ASP A 95 5.03 -17.90 -6.51
C ASP A 95 4.27 -17.64 -7.82
N GLY A 96 4.18 -18.63 -8.69
CA GLY A 96 3.51 -18.51 -9.98
C GLY A 96 4.40 -17.83 -11.04
N PRO A 97 3.81 -17.24 -12.10
CA PRO A 97 4.54 -16.73 -13.26
C PRO A 97 5.07 -15.30 -13.04
N VAL A 98 5.82 -15.09 -11.98
CA VAL A 98 6.55 -13.86 -11.67
C VAL A 98 7.99 -14.18 -11.33
N SER A 99 8.92 -13.29 -11.66
CA SER A 99 10.35 -13.51 -11.46
C SER A 99 11.04 -12.30 -10.84
N ALA A 100 12.19 -12.53 -10.21
CA ALA A 100 13.00 -11.46 -9.63
C ALA A 100 13.62 -10.55 -10.69
N SER A 101 13.79 -11.02 -11.93
CA SER A 101 14.28 -10.22 -13.04
C SER A 101 13.27 -9.17 -13.49
N ASP A 102 11.99 -9.52 -13.46
CA ASP A 102 10.91 -8.63 -13.90
C ASP A 102 10.41 -7.75 -12.77
N TYR A 103 10.36 -8.32 -11.57
CA TYR A 103 9.84 -7.67 -10.36
C TYR A 103 10.82 -7.84 -9.20
N PRO A 104 11.92 -7.09 -9.16
CA PRO A 104 12.91 -7.22 -8.08
C PRO A 104 12.27 -6.94 -6.70
N PRO A 105 12.82 -7.50 -5.61
CA PRO A 105 12.30 -7.25 -4.26
C PRO A 105 12.61 -5.84 -3.79
N ASP A 106 12.11 -5.47 -2.61
CA ASP A 106 12.56 -4.29 -1.89
C ASP A 106 14.03 -4.48 -1.43
N LEU A 107 14.72 -3.37 -1.20
CA LEU A 107 16.06 -3.39 -0.59
C LEU A 107 16.06 -4.13 0.74
N VAL A 108 14.97 -4.01 1.51
CA VAL A 108 14.79 -4.64 2.81
C VAL A 108 13.51 -5.46 2.82
N THR A 109 13.65 -6.76 2.79
CA THR A 109 12.52 -7.71 2.75
C THR A 109 12.13 -8.27 4.12
N THR A 110 12.83 -7.89 5.18
CA THR A 110 12.55 -8.36 6.54
C THR A 110 11.14 -7.98 6.97
N SER A 111 10.42 -8.91 7.56
CA SER A 111 9.09 -8.73 8.13
C SER A 111 8.99 -9.42 9.49
N SER A 112 7.94 -9.15 10.25
CA SER A 112 7.73 -9.77 11.56
C SER A 112 7.57 -11.29 11.43
N ASN A 113 8.22 -12.03 12.32
CA ASN A 113 8.14 -13.49 12.41
C ASN A 113 7.88 -13.89 13.87
N PRO A 114 6.75 -14.54 14.18
CA PRO A 114 5.68 -14.95 13.28
C PRO A 114 4.97 -13.74 12.63
N PRO A 115 4.16 -13.94 11.58
CA PRO A 115 3.43 -12.85 10.93
C PRO A 115 2.31 -12.30 11.85
N ILE A 116 1.91 -11.06 11.59
CA ILE A 116 0.71 -10.44 12.15
C ILE A 116 -0.52 -11.18 11.61
N THR A 117 -1.52 -11.37 12.45
CA THR A 117 -2.80 -12.01 12.11
C THR A 117 -3.95 -11.11 12.50
N ASP A 118 -5.12 -11.31 11.90
CA ASP A 118 -6.38 -10.71 12.35
C ASP A 118 -7.42 -11.83 12.54
N ASP A 119 -8.00 -11.91 13.72
CA ASP A 119 -9.03 -12.88 14.07
C ASP A 119 -10.47 -12.32 13.99
N GLY A 120 -10.61 -11.14 13.36
CA GLY A 120 -11.87 -10.42 13.28
C GLY A 120 -12.12 -9.46 14.45
N THR A 121 -11.25 -9.46 15.46
CA THR A 121 -11.29 -8.52 16.59
C THR A 121 -10.21 -7.44 16.49
N GLY A 122 -9.44 -7.46 15.41
CA GLY A 122 -8.35 -6.54 15.12
C GLY A 122 -6.99 -7.23 15.02
N PRO A 123 -5.98 -6.51 14.50
CA PRO A 123 -4.66 -7.08 14.27
C PRO A 123 -3.96 -7.49 15.57
N LYS A 124 -3.34 -8.66 15.53
CA LYS A 124 -2.61 -9.26 16.65
C LYS A 124 -1.22 -9.75 16.24
N TYR A 125 -0.29 -9.64 17.14
CA TYR A 125 1.02 -10.27 17.04
C TYR A 125 1.24 -11.16 18.24
N GLN A 126 1.50 -12.45 18.01
CA GLN A 126 1.64 -13.46 19.06
C GLN A 126 0.46 -13.45 20.06
N GLY A 127 -0.75 -13.26 19.55
CA GLY A 127 -1.98 -13.23 20.37
C GLY A 127 -2.23 -11.92 21.11
N GLN A 128 -1.30 -10.97 21.08
CA GLN A 128 -1.44 -9.64 21.72
C GLN A 128 -1.96 -8.61 20.72
N THR A 129 -2.87 -7.76 21.18
CA THR A 129 -3.37 -6.63 20.37
C THR A 129 -2.24 -5.67 20.02
N ILE A 130 -2.17 -5.27 18.76
CA ILE A 130 -1.20 -4.30 18.28
C ILE A 130 -1.68 -2.89 18.60
N THR A 131 -0.77 -2.07 19.07
CA THR A 131 -0.98 -0.64 19.30
C THR A 131 0.05 0.16 18.51
N SER A 132 -0.34 1.36 18.11
CA SER A 132 0.53 2.31 17.41
C SER A 132 0.72 3.56 18.27
N ASN A 133 1.94 4.05 18.30
CA ASN A 133 2.27 5.34 18.91
C ASN A 133 3.24 6.08 17.99
N ASN A 134 2.76 7.13 17.34
CA ASN A 134 3.54 7.91 16.36
C ASN A 134 4.20 7.05 15.28
N GLY A 135 3.47 6.02 14.81
CA GLY A 135 3.95 5.12 13.77
C GLY A 135 4.81 3.95 14.26
N THR A 136 5.14 3.90 15.54
CA THR A 136 5.82 2.75 16.14
C THR A 136 4.79 1.71 16.58
N LEU A 137 4.94 0.49 16.10
CA LEU A 137 4.05 -0.63 16.40
C LEU A 137 4.57 -1.47 17.56
N THR A 138 3.69 -1.79 18.50
CA THR A 138 4.01 -2.69 19.64
C THR A 138 2.87 -3.65 19.91
N ALA A 139 3.17 -4.82 20.47
CA ALA A 139 2.20 -5.77 20.97
C ALA A 139 2.64 -6.29 22.34
N GLY A 140 1.80 -6.11 23.36
CA GLY A 140 2.18 -6.45 24.73
C GLY A 140 3.48 -5.78 25.23
N GLY A 141 3.79 -4.59 24.71
CA GLY A 141 5.03 -3.88 25.00
C GLY A 141 6.25 -4.29 24.18
N ASN A 142 6.15 -5.35 23.35
CA ASN A 142 7.23 -5.78 22.46
C ASN A 142 7.15 -5.04 21.12
N PRO A 143 8.31 -4.62 20.55
CA PRO A 143 8.33 -3.96 19.25
C PRO A 143 7.97 -4.95 18.12
N ILE A 144 7.32 -4.41 17.09
CA ILE A 144 6.99 -5.11 15.85
C ILE A 144 7.63 -4.32 14.72
N LEU A 145 8.15 -5.00 13.70
CA LEU A 145 8.72 -4.34 12.53
C LEU A 145 7.67 -3.43 11.87
N ASP A 146 8.01 -2.15 11.74
CA ASP A 146 7.16 -1.10 11.21
C ASP A 146 7.84 -0.27 10.11
N TYR A 147 7.19 0.79 9.67
CA TYR A 147 7.74 1.69 8.65
C TYR A 147 9.03 2.39 9.10
N ASN A 148 9.16 2.75 10.38
CA ASN A 148 10.35 3.43 10.87
C ASN A 148 11.56 2.48 10.93
N ASP A 149 11.32 1.22 11.30
CA ASP A 149 12.35 0.18 11.27
C ASP A 149 12.82 -0.10 9.84
N TRP A 150 11.87 -0.20 8.90
CA TRP A 150 12.20 -0.36 7.49
C TRP A 150 13.05 0.81 6.98
N ARG A 151 12.67 2.06 7.26
CA ARG A 151 13.45 3.25 6.88
C ARG A 151 14.86 3.22 7.43
N THR A 152 14.99 2.83 8.70
CA THR A 152 16.31 2.70 9.35
C THR A 152 17.17 1.66 8.67
N SER A 153 16.57 0.50 8.35
CA SER A 153 17.26 -0.59 7.65
C SER A 153 17.65 -0.18 6.22
N VAL A 154 16.78 0.52 5.50
CA VAL A 154 17.09 1.06 4.17
C VAL A 154 18.25 2.05 4.24
N ALA A 155 18.26 2.96 5.20
CA ALA A 155 19.38 3.90 5.38
C ALA A 155 20.69 3.17 5.65
N ALA A 156 20.66 2.11 6.46
CA ALA A 156 21.82 1.24 6.69
C ALA A 156 22.27 0.54 5.40
N CYS A 157 21.33 0.07 4.58
CA CYS A 157 21.63 -0.53 3.28
C CYS A 157 22.35 0.44 2.34
N VAL A 158 21.82 1.63 2.20
CA VAL A 158 22.42 2.68 1.33
C VAL A 158 23.83 3.06 1.80
N ALA A 159 24.08 2.99 3.11
CA ALA A 159 25.40 3.20 3.70
C ALA A 159 26.37 2.02 3.56
N GLY A 160 25.97 0.93 2.88
CA GLY A 160 26.83 -0.25 2.66
C GLY A 160 26.67 -1.34 3.72
N GLY A 161 25.56 -1.35 4.46
CA GLY A 161 25.24 -2.41 5.42
C GLY A 161 24.97 -3.77 4.75
N SER A 162 24.96 -4.84 5.55
CA SER A 162 24.93 -6.23 5.10
C SER A 162 23.55 -6.81 4.85
N ASP A 163 22.50 -6.21 5.42
CA ASP A 163 21.15 -6.83 5.46
C ASP A 163 20.27 -6.43 4.27
N CYS A 164 20.89 -6.17 3.13
CA CYS A 164 20.27 -5.70 1.92
C CYS A 164 20.11 -6.79 0.88
N GLN A 165 19.02 -6.73 0.14
CA GLN A 165 18.85 -7.59 -1.03
C GLN A 165 19.77 -7.10 -2.16
N GLY A 166 20.66 -7.96 -2.64
CA GLY A 166 21.65 -7.60 -3.67
C GLY A 166 21.06 -7.15 -5.01
N ASN A 167 19.82 -7.56 -5.31
CA ASN A 167 19.03 -7.14 -6.46
C ASN A 167 17.81 -6.31 -6.06
N GLY A 168 17.76 -5.83 -4.82
CA GLY A 168 16.64 -5.07 -4.29
C GLY A 168 16.54 -3.67 -4.89
N VAL A 169 15.32 -3.18 -5.00
CA VAL A 169 15.02 -1.82 -5.47
C VAL A 169 14.33 -1.06 -4.34
N PHE A 170 14.68 0.21 -4.20
CA PHE A 170 14.13 1.07 -3.17
C PHE A 170 12.61 1.25 -3.30
N GLU A 171 11.93 1.38 -2.17
CA GLU A 171 10.48 1.64 -2.05
C GLU A 171 9.53 0.60 -2.69
N ARG A 172 9.99 -0.62 -2.92
CA ARG A 172 9.10 -1.64 -3.46
C ARG A 172 7.95 -2.01 -2.53
N ARG A 173 8.11 -1.82 -1.21
CA ARG A 173 7.06 -2.06 -0.21
C ARG A 173 6.11 -0.88 -0.03
N MET A 174 6.39 0.26 -0.67
CA MET A 174 5.50 1.40 -0.71
C MET A 174 4.49 1.26 -1.84
N LEU A 175 3.21 1.28 -1.50
CA LEU A 175 2.12 1.27 -2.47
C LEU A 175 1.52 2.67 -2.56
N LYS A 176 1.46 3.22 -3.77
CA LYS A 176 0.63 4.38 -4.07
C LYS A 176 -0.77 3.88 -4.37
N ILE A 177 -1.70 4.15 -3.48
CA ILE A 177 -3.06 3.60 -3.58
C ILE A 177 -4.10 4.69 -3.78
N VAL A 178 -5.11 4.37 -4.56
CA VAL A 178 -6.29 5.22 -4.73
C VAL A 178 -7.18 5.09 -3.50
N VAL A 179 -7.62 6.19 -2.95
CA VAL A 179 -8.68 6.25 -1.93
C VAL A 179 -9.99 6.63 -2.63
N GLY A 180 -11.00 5.79 -2.54
CA GLY A 180 -12.28 5.95 -3.22
C GLY A 180 -13.45 6.09 -2.27
N ASN A 181 -14.52 6.75 -2.71
CA ASN A 181 -15.78 6.80 -2.00
C ASN A 181 -16.63 5.56 -2.35
N CYS A 182 -16.66 4.60 -1.46
CA CYS A 182 -17.43 3.37 -1.64
C CYS A 182 -18.84 3.42 -1.05
N ALA A 183 -19.28 4.53 -0.53
CA ALA A 183 -20.61 4.66 0.08
C ALA A 183 -21.72 4.25 -0.89
N GLY A 184 -22.58 3.34 -0.48
CA GLY A 184 -23.65 2.79 -1.30
C GLY A 184 -23.21 1.88 -2.46
N LYS A 185 -21.96 1.44 -2.48
CA LYS A 185 -21.43 0.49 -3.47
C LYS A 185 -21.38 -0.91 -2.88
N ASN A 186 -21.51 -1.90 -3.76
CA ASN A 186 -21.37 -3.31 -3.44
C ASN A 186 -20.10 -3.88 -4.10
N ASN A 187 -19.58 -4.96 -3.52
CA ASN A 187 -18.48 -5.69 -4.10
C ASN A 187 -18.86 -6.25 -5.49
N GLY A 188 -17.87 -6.42 -6.34
CA GLY A 188 -18.03 -6.83 -7.72
C GLY A 188 -17.59 -5.72 -8.68
N SER A 189 -18.04 -5.77 -9.94
CA SER A 189 -17.74 -4.71 -10.91
C SER A 189 -18.58 -3.47 -10.58
N THR A 190 -17.94 -2.42 -10.11
CA THR A 190 -18.57 -1.14 -9.80
C THR A 190 -17.66 0.02 -10.16
N SER A 191 -18.24 1.21 -10.26
CA SER A 191 -17.50 2.45 -10.51
C SER A 191 -17.48 3.29 -9.25
N ILE A 192 -16.28 3.69 -8.82
CA ILE A 192 -16.03 4.36 -7.53
C ILE A 192 -15.32 5.69 -7.80
N PRO A 193 -15.87 6.81 -7.28
CA PRO A 193 -15.20 8.11 -7.36
C PRO A 193 -13.90 8.13 -6.55
N VAL A 194 -12.85 8.70 -7.12
CA VAL A 194 -11.56 8.91 -6.46
C VAL A 194 -11.66 10.11 -5.53
N LEU A 195 -11.43 9.90 -4.24
CA LEU A 195 -11.31 10.96 -3.23
C LEU A 195 -9.89 11.54 -3.20
N GLY A 196 -8.90 10.68 -3.41
CA GLY A 196 -7.50 11.05 -3.35
C GLY A 196 -6.57 9.84 -3.45
N PHE A 197 -5.32 10.06 -3.04
CA PHE A 197 -4.26 9.06 -3.09
C PHE A 197 -3.57 8.97 -1.74
N GLY A 198 -3.03 7.82 -1.42
CA GLY A 198 -2.29 7.60 -0.18
C GLY A 198 -1.06 6.75 -0.40
N CYS A 199 -0.10 6.92 0.48
CA CYS A 199 1.08 6.07 0.60
C CYS A 199 0.82 5.00 1.64
N TYR A 200 0.97 3.76 1.26
CA TYR A 200 0.74 2.61 2.13
C TYR A 200 1.95 1.70 2.16
N PHE A 201 2.59 1.63 3.31
CA PHE A 201 3.72 0.74 3.53
C PHE A 201 3.24 -0.65 3.92
N VAL A 202 3.63 -1.67 3.16
CA VAL A 202 3.28 -3.06 3.43
C VAL A 202 4.26 -3.64 4.45
N VAL A 203 3.76 -4.03 5.64
CA VAL A 203 4.63 -4.50 6.73
C VAL A 203 5.03 -5.96 6.61
N GLN A 204 4.25 -6.78 5.90
CA GLN A 204 4.51 -8.21 5.73
C GLN A 204 3.96 -8.75 4.41
N PRO A 205 4.43 -9.93 3.95
CA PRO A 205 3.84 -10.62 2.80
C PRO A 205 2.35 -10.90 3.02
N MET A 206 1.59 -10.88 1.94
CA MET A 206 0.18 -11.25 1.94
C MET A 206 0.04 -12.77 2.00
N ASN A 207 -0.85 -13.28 2.85
CA ASN A 207 -1.18 -14.69 2.84
C ASN A 207 -2.02 -15.03 1.59
N GLY A 208 -1.52 -15.92 0.76
CA GLY A 208 -2.19 -16.34 -0.47
C GLY A 208 -3.23 -17.45 -0.31
N GLY A 209 -3.38 -17.98 0.90
CA GLY A 209 -4.33 -19.07 1.22
C GLY A 209 -5.58 -18.54 1.92
N GLY A 210 -6.75 -18.99 1.49
CA GLY A 210 -8.03 -18.65 2.12
C GLY A 210 -8.98 -17.84 1.23
N GLY A 211 -10.18 -17.61 1.72
CA GLY A 211 -11.24 -16.91 1.00
C GLY A 211 -11.17 -15.38 1.10
N GLU A 212 -10.45 -14.86 2.07
CA GLU A 212 -10.31 -13.43 2.33
C GLU A 212 -8.85 -13.02 2.21
N ALA A 213 -8.63 -11.90 1.55
CA ALA A 213 -7.31 -11.31 1.43
C ALA A 213 -7.12 -10.25 2.50
N GLU A 214 -5.99 -10.30 3.18
CA GLU A 214 -5.59 -9.30 4.16
C GLU A 214 -4.22 -8.74 3.81
N ILE A 215 -4.12 -7.43 3.75
CA ILE A 215 -2.86 -6.72 3.54
C ILE A 215 -2.63 -5.85 4.78
N PHE A 216 -1.57 -6.17 5.52
CA PHE A 216 -1.16 -5.43 6.72
C PHE A 216 -0.17 -4.35 6.35
N GLY A 217 -0.42 -3.13 6.79
CA GLY A 217 0.48 -2.02 6.51
C GLY A 217 0.10 -0.75 7.24
N GLN A 218 0.87 0.29 6.99
CA GLN A 218 0.69 1.60 7.61
C GLN A 218 0.50 2.67 6.54
N PHE A 219 -0.47 3.55 6.73
CA PHE A 219 -0.50 4.78 5.97
C PHE A 219 0.61 5.71 6.44
N VAL A 220 1.39 6.22 5.49
CA VAL A 220 2.49 7.14 5.76
C VAL A 220 2.30 8.45 5.01
N LYS A 221 2.90 9.51 5.52
CA LYS A 221 2.71 10.86 4.96
C LYS A 221 3.37 11.05 3.61
N GLU A 222 4.45 10.35 3.36
CA GLU A 222 5.31 10.56 2.21
C GLU A 222 5.65 9.22 1.56
N CYS A 223 5.59 9.18 0.22
CA CYS A 223 6.29 8.20 -0.58
C CYS A 223 7.44 8.93 -1.27
N GLU A 224 8.61 8.30 -1.37
CA GLU A 224 9.69 8.92 -2.13
C GLU A 224 9.31 9.05 -3.61
N GLY A 225 9.85 10.08 -4.21
CA GLY A 225 9.56 10.36 -5.61
C GLY A 225 8.48 11.36 -5.84
N ASP A 226 7.69 11.79 -4.80
CA ASP A 226 6.80 12.91 -4.99
C ASP A 226 5.83 13.16 -3.90
N ASN A 227 6.14 12.78 -2.48
CA ASN A 227 4.98 13.32 -2.29
C ASN A 227 4.16 13.05 -1.10
N VAL A 228 3.82 14.06 -0.67
CA VAL A 228 2.64 14.48 0.10
C VAL A 228 1.43 13.65 -0.34
N ALA A 229 0.75 13.00 0.58
CA ALA A 229 -0.60 12.49 0.37
C ALA A 229 -1.43 13.55 -0.35
N GLY A 230 -1.98 13.18 -1.45
CA GLY A 230 -2.50 14.04 -2.51
C GLY A 230 -3.24 15.30 -2.09
N PRO A 231 -3.42 16.23 -3.02
CA PRO A 231 -3.97 17.55 -2.74
C PRO A 231 -5.32 17.44 -2.03
N SER A 232 -5.56 18.34 -1.13
CA SER A 232 -6.88 18.53 -0.55
C SER A 232 -7.88 18.79 -1.70
N PRO A 233 -8.94 18.01 -1.84
CA PRO A 233 -9.84 18.12 -3.00
C PRO A 233 -10.62 19.42 -3.06
N SER A 234 -10.49 20.29 -2.09
CA SER A 234 -11.38 21.45 -1.94
C SER A 234 -10.77 22.80 -2.26
N THR A 235 -9.48 22.92 -2.53
CA THR A 235 -8.85 24.25 -2.62
C THR A 235 -7.93 24.48 -3.81
N ASP A 236 -7.56 23.46 -4.58
CA ASP A 236 -6.70 23.67 -5.74
C ASP A 236 -7.50 23.81 -7.04
N SER A 237 -8.03 25.01 -7.24
CA SER A 237 -8.51 25.48 -8.55
C SER A 237 -7.43 26.19 -9.36
N GLY A 238 -6.17 26.05 -8.98
CA GLY A 238 -5.02 26.60 -9.68
C GLY A 238 -4.50 25.71 -10.82
N PRO A 239 -3.69 26.24 -11.76
CA PRO A 239 -3.04 25.44 -12.77
C PRO A 239 -2.14 24.42 -12.07
N GLN A 240 -2.38 23.14 -12.35
CA GLN A 240 -1.53 22.06 -11.84
C GLN A 240 -0.14 22.20 -12.47
N ILE A 241 0.84 22.54 -11.65
CA ILE A 241 2.24 22.53 -12.09
C ILE A 241 2.64 21.05 -12.13
N ILE A 242 2.88 20.53 -13.33
CA ILE A 242 3.58 19.26 -13.47
C ILE A 242 5.02 19.57 -13.06
N GLN A 243 5.35 19.26 -11.81
CA GLN A 243 6.73 19.29 -11.37
C GLN A 243 7.41 18.01 -11.87
N LEU A 244 8.38 18.18 -12.74
CA LEU A 244 9.34 17.14 -13.05
C LEU A 244 10.26 17.00 -11.83
N TYR A 245 10.03 15.98 -11.03
CA TYR A 245 10.88 15.69 -9.89
C TYR A 245 12.17 15.02 -10.36
N LYS A 246 13.30 15.53 -9.88
CA LYS A 246 14.60 14.88 -10.09
C LYS A 246 14.58 13.53 -9.41
N THR A 247 14.71 12.48 -10.18
CA THR A 247 14.90 11.14 -9.64
C THR A 247 16.33 11.03 -9.13
N TYR A 248 16.50 10.73 -7.86
CA TYR A 248 17.81 10.39 -7.32
C TYR A 248 18.15 8.97 -7.75
N LEU A 249 19.05 8.81 -8.68
CA LEU A 249 19.58 7.50 -9.05
C LEU A 249 20.49 7.00 -7.92
N ASN A 250 20.19 5.84 -7.38
CA ASN A 250 21.02 5.08 -6.43
C ASN A 250 21.19 5.68 -5.02
N GLY A 251 20.19 6.39 -4.47
CA GLY A 251 20.27 6.84 -3.07
C GLY A 251 21.42 7.82 -2.77
N SER A 252 22.17 8.27 -3.77
CA SER A 252 23.13 9.34 -3.60
C SER A 252 22.38 10.66 -3.63
N GLY A 253 22.45 11.45 -2.57
CA GLY A 253 21.79 12.76 -2.48
C GLY A 253 22.22 13.80 -3.51
N THR A 254 22.67 13.39 -4.69
CA THR A 254 23.09 14.25 -5.80
C THR A 254 22.00 14.25 -6.86
N PRO A 255 21.34 15.38 -7.14
CA PRO A 255 20.37 15.50 -8.22
C PRO A 255 21.00 15.14 -9.57
N SER A 256 20.22 14.46 -10.43
CA SER A 256 20.67 14.30 -11.82
C SER A 256 20.81 15.67 -12.48
N THR A 257 21.81 15.84 -13.32
CA THR A 257 22.07 17.09 -14.06
C THR A 257 21.18 17.24 -15.29
N ASP A 258 20.33 16.26 -15.57
CA ASP A 258 19.42 16.27 -16.71
C ASP A 258 18.08 16.86 -16.30
N SER A 259 17.94 18.15 -16.46
CA SER A 259 16.68 18.90 -16.40
C SER A 259 16.52 19.75 -17.65
#